data_baabf1dd7c5066cbc7fb4a39fa2fce7f
#
_entry.id   baabf1dd7c5066cbc7fb4a39fa2fce7f
#
_cell.length_a   1.000
_cell.length_b   1.000
_cell.length_c   1.000
_cell.angle_alpha   90.00
_cell.angle_beta   90.00
_cell.angle_gamma   90.00
#
_symmetry.space_group_name_H-M   'P 1'
#
loop_
_entity.id
_entity.type
_entity.pdbx_description
1 polymer ?
#
loop_
_entity_poly.entity_id
_entity_poly.type
_entity_poly.pdbx_seq_one_letter_code
_entity_poly.pdbx_strand_id
1 'polypeptide(L)'
;MPPIRILTFDIEDWFHFLDNKSTKNAKQWIRFEPRVRQTTFNILEFLAKHNQKATFFILGWIAEQHPGLVKEIADAGHEIGLHSYGHQLIWQQTKDEFRKDLLMNIRILEDQLGYKVDKYRAPGFSLKRKTLWALDVLAEAGITTDASIFPSIHAHGGIPSFSCNSPCLVEHKGYTLKEFPINYTSLCGVRTVFSGGGYFRLWPYKSISYFTQKSPYIMSYFHPHDFDLDQPVLKGLSHFRKFRAYYGLDDAQLKLERWISEYLFTDLHTADKNIDWSNAQIIKL
;
A
#
# COMPACT_ATOMS: atom_id res chain seq x y z
N MET A 1 11.75 -16.75 15.14
CA MET A 1 10.56 -15.90 15.30
C MET A 1 9.45 -16.47 14.42
N PRO A 2 8.18 -16.35 14.80
CA PRO A 2 7.08 -16.71 13.92
C PRO A 2 7.11 -15.83 12.65
N PRO A 3 6.57 -16.32 11.51
CA PRO A 3 6.50 -15.52 10.30
C PRO A 3 5.68 -14.24 10.50
N ILE A 4 6.16 -13.12 9.99
CA ILE A 4 5.48 -11.83 10.02
C ILE A 4 4.66 -11.69 8.74
N ARG A 5 3.33 -11.54 8.85
CA ARG A 5 2.43 -11.34 7.70
C ARG A 5 1.57 -10.12 7.95
N ILE A 6 1.72 -9.12 7.13
CA ILE A 6 1.06 -7.83 7.29
C ILE A 6 0.02 -7.67 6.19
N LEU A 7 -1.22 -7.37 6.60
CA LEU A 7 -2.33 -7.10 5.71
C LEU A 7 -2.50 -5.59 5.55
N THR A 8 -2.48 -5.10 4.32
CA THR A 8 -2.64 -3.67 4.07
C THR A 8 -3.56 -3.39 2.88
N PHE A 9 -4.25 -2.25 2.95
CA PHE A 9 -5.11 -1.73 1.90
C PHE A 9 -4.73 -0.29 1.59
N ASP A 10 -4.54 0.02 0.32
CA ASP A 10 -4.33 1.38 -0.17
C ASP A 10 -5.71 1.91 -0.59
N ILE A 11 -6.23 2.90 0.15
CA ILE A 11 -7.61 3.37 0.01
C ILE A 11 -7.68 4.38 -1.13
N GLU A 12 -7.96 3.81 -2.28
CA GLU A 12 -8.14 4.46 -3.57
C GLU A 12 -9.48 4.08 -4.19
N ASP A 13 -10.01 4.94 -5.04
CA ASP A 13 -11.16 4.59 -5.87
C ASP A 13 -10.70 4.02 -7.22
N TRP A 14 -11.58 3.31 -7.93
CA TRP A 14 -11.33 2.68 -9.22
C TRP A 14 -10.80 3.63 -10.30
N PHE A 15 -10.99 4.93 -10.16
CA PHE A 15 -10.52 5.95 -11.08
C PHE A 15 -9.15 6.58 -10.70
N HIS A 16 -8.57 6.27 -9.54
CA HIS A 16 -7.21 6.73 -9.18
C HIS A 16 -6.11 6.00 -9.94
N PHE A 17 -6.38 5.68 -11.20
CA PHE A 17 -5.48 4.92 -12.05
C PHE A 17 -4.29 5.77 -12.48
N LEU A 18 -3.08 5.35 -12.12
CA LEU A 18 -1.83 6.02 -12.51
C LEU A 18 -1.63 5.97 -14.04
N ASP A 19 -0.95 6.98 -14.60
CA ASP A 19 -0.62 7.10 -16.03
C ASP A 19 -1.84 7.06 -16.98
N ASN A 20 -2.99 7.54 -16.52
CA ASN A 20 -4.15 7.73 -17.37
C ASN A 20 -4.49 9.22 -17.47
N LYS A 21 -4.60 9.75 -18.72
CA LYS A 21 -4.86 11.16 -18.98
C LYS A 21 -6.21 11.63 -18.43
N SER A 22 -7.21 10.74 -18.38
CA SER A 22 -8.57 11.07 -17.89
C SER A 22 -8.71 11.05 -16.38
N THR A 23 -7.70 10.54 -15.65
CA THR A 23 -7.73 10.40 -14.20
C THR A 23 -6.48 10.98 -13.52
N LYS A 24 -5.86 11.99 -14.16
CA LYS A 24 -4.54 12.51 -13.77
C LYS A 24 -4.55 13.28 -12.45
N ASN A 25 -5.67 13.89 -12.07
CA ASN A 25 -5.74 14.80 -10.91
C ASN A 25 -7.17 14.94 -10.37
N ALA A 26 -7.29 15.55 -9.20
CA ALA A 26 -8.54 15.75 -8.47
C ALA A 26 -9.64 16.45 -9.30
N LYS A 27 -9.30 17.41 -10.19
CA LYS A 27 -10.28 18.07 -11.07
C LYS A 27 -10.96 17.12 -12.06
N GLN A 28 -10.33 15.99 -12.35
CA GLN A 28 -10.89 14.95 -13.21
C GLN A 28 -11.67 13.92 -12.39
N TRP A 29 -11.21 13.62 -11.15
CA TRP A 29 -11.81 12.60 -10.30
C TRP A 29 -13.24 12.92 -9.89
N ILE A 30 -13.57 14.19 -9.63
CA ILE A 30 -14.92 14.64 -9.29
C ILE A 30 -16.00 14.33 -10.36
N ARG A 31 -15.59 13.88 -11.55
CA ARG A 31 -16.51 13.49 -12.66
C ARG A 31 -16.90 12.03 -12.61
N PHE A 32 -16.26 11.25 -11.77
CA PHE A 32 -16.52 9.82 -11.63
C PHE A 32 -17.38 9.56 -10.41
N GLU A 33 -18.25 8.58 -10.53
CA GLU A 33 -19.04 8.11 -9.40
C GLU A 33 -18.14 7.34 -8.43
N PRO A 34 -18.04 7.78 -7.16
CA PRO A 34 -17.15 7.12 -6.21
C PRO A 34 -17.76 5.81 -5.72
N ARG A 35 -16.91 4.80 -5.57
CA ARG A 35 -17.27 3.48 -5.04
C ARG A 35 -16.45 3.11 -3.79
N VAL A 36 -15.43 3.91 -3.48
CA VAL A 36 -14.48 3.62 -2.41
C VAL A 36 -15.14 3.43 -1.04
N ARG A 37 -16.17 4.22 -0.70
CA ARG A 37 -16.87 4.10 0.57
C ARG A 37 -17.53 2.73 0.73
N GLN A 38 -18.31 2.30 -0.26
CA GLN A 38 -19.01 1.02 -0.23
C GLN A 38 -18.02 -0.15 -0.26
N THR A 39 -17.02 -0.08 -1.11
CA THR A 39 -16.02 -1.15 -1.24
C THR A 39 -15.13 -1.25 0.01
N THR A 40 -14.79 -0.12 0.65
CA THR A 40 -14.09 -0.14 1.94
C THR A 40 -14.97 -0.73 3.04
N PHE A 41 -16.24 -0.37 3.09
CA PHE A 41 -17.18 -0.95 4.05
C PHE A 41 -17.26 -2.48 3.92
N ASN A 42 -17.38 -2.99 2.70
CA ASN A 42 -17.38 -4.44 2.44
C ASN A 42 -16.09 -5.12 2.95
N ILE A 43 -14.93 -4.44 2.81
CA ILE A 43 -13.66 -4.92 3.36
C ILE A 43 -13.68 -4.94 4.89
N LEU A 44 -14.20 -3.90 5.54
CA LEU A 44 -14.29 -3.86 7.01
C LEU A 44 -15.18 -4.98 7.55
N GLU A 45 -16.35 -5.22 6.96
CA GLU A 45 -17.22 -6.34 7.32
C GLU A 45 -16.53 -7.70 7.11
N PHE A 46 -15.84 -7.84 5.99
CA PHE A 46 -15.07 -9.03 5.68
C PHE A 46 -13.96 -9.29 6.72
N LEU A 47 -13.19 -8.27 7.08
CA LEU A 47 -12.13 -8.38 8.09
C LEU A 47 -12.69 -8.66 9.48
N ALA A 48 -13.81 -8.03 9.84
CA ALA A 48 -14.50 -8.28 11.12
C ALA A 48 -14.97 -9.75 11.23
N LYS A 49 -15.58 -10.28 10.16
CA LYS A 49 -16.01 -11.70 10.08
C LYS A 49 -14.86 -12.68 10.34
N HIS A 50 -13.65 -12.33 9.90
CA HIS A 50 -12.46 -13.18 10.04
C HIS A 50 -11.56 -12.80 11.22
N ASN A 51 -12.00 -11.86 12.06
CA ASN A 51 -11.22 -11.34 13.20
C ASN A 51 -9.79 -10.92 12.79
N GLN A 52 -9.66 -10.27 11.63
CA GLN A 52 -8.38 -9.80 11.09
C GLN A 52 -8.24 -8.29 11.29
N LYS A 53 -7.01 -7.85 11.55
CA LYS A 53 -6.64 -6.43 11.56
C LYS A 53 -5.71 -6.12 10.39
N ALA A 54 -5.78 -4.88 9.90
CA ALA A 54 -5.01 -4.44 8.75
C ALA A 54 -4.61 -2.98 8.91
N THR A 55 -3.64 -2.54 8.12
CA THR A 55 -3.29 -1.12 7.96
C THR A 55 -3.92 -0.58 6.70
N PHE A 56 -4.57 0.56 6.81
CA PHE A 56 -5.22 1.26 5.71
C PHE A 56 -4.42 2.53 5.39
N PHE A 57 -3.74 2.54 4.26
CA PHE A 57 -3.04 3.72 3.75
C PHE A 57 -4.03 4.60 2.98
N ILE A 58 -4.33 5.77 3.50
CA ILE A 58 -5.45 6.59 3.04
C ILE A 58 -4.97 7.76 2.19
N LEU A 59 -5.54 7.87 1.00
CA LEU A 59 -5.38 9.02 0.14
C LEU A 59 -6.09 10.23 0.76
N GLY A 60 -5.37 11.34 0.97
CA GLY A 60 -5.93 12.52 1.62
C GLY A 60 -7.13 13.11 0.89
N TRP A 61 -7.13 13.06 -0.44
CA TRP A 61 -8.30 13.45 -1.24
C TRP A 61 -9.55 12.60 -0.91
N ILE A 62 -9.38 11.28 -0.72
CA ILE A 62 -10.50 10.41 -0.30
C ILE A 62 -10.99 10.79 1.09
N ALA A 63 -10.09 11.04 2.04
CA ALA A 63 -10.45 11.46 3.39
C ALA A 63 -11.24 12.78 3.41
N GLU A 64 -10.91 13.71 2.49
CA GLU A 64 -11.60 14.99 2.33
C GLU A 64 -12.98 14.82 1.66
N GLN A 65 -13.08 13.98 0.62
CA GLN A 65 -14.34 13.78 -0.11
C GLN A 65 -15.34 12.87 0.63
N HIS A 66 -14.86 12.01 1.54
CA HIS A 66 -15.66 11.07 2.30
C HIS A 66 -15.50 11.28 3.81
N PRO A 67 -16.01 12.38 4.38
CA PRO A 67 -15.92 12.65 5.80
C PRO A 67 -16.47 11.48 6.62
N GLY A 68 -15.75 11.09 7.65
CA GLY A 68 -16.10 9.97 8.54
C GLY A 68 -15.53 8.61 8.11
N LEU A 69 -15.14 8.40 6.84
CA LEU A 69 -14.59 7.12 6.40
C LEU A 69 -13.32 6.73 7.17
N VAL A 70 -12.42 7.69 7.39
CA VAL A 70 -11.18 7.47 8.15
C VAL A 70 -11.49 7.03 9.58
N LYS A 71 -12.46 7.72 10.20
CA LYS A 71 -12.89 7.39 11.56
C LYS A 71 -13.59 6.03 11.62
N GLU A 72 -14.41 5.68 10.66
CA GLU A 72 -15.07 4.36 10.57
C GLU A 72 -14.03 3.22 10.51
N ILE A 73 -12.95 3.41 9.74
CA ILE A 73 -11.85 2.43 9.66
C ILE A 73 -11.11 2.32 11.00
N ALA A 74 -10.80 3.46 11.62
CA ALA A 74 -10.12 3.51 12.91
C ALA A 74 -10.97 2.93 14.05
N ASP A 75 -12.28 3.28 14.12
CA ASP A 75 -13.23 2.75 15.12
C ASP A 75 -13.45 1.23 14.97
N ALA A 76 -13.29 0.68 13.76
CA ALA A 76 -13.26 -0.75 13.52
C ALA A 76 -11.94 -1.40 14.04
N GLY A 77 -11.01 -0.62 14.59
CA GLY A 77 -9.77 -1.06 15.22
C GLY A 77 -8.66 -1.38 14.22
N HIS A 78 -8.68 -0.75 13.06
CA HIS A 78 -7.62 -0.86 12.06
C HIS A 78 -6.64 0.31 12.16
N GLU A 79 -5.41 0.08 11.74
CA GLU A 79 -4.38 1.11 11.69
C GLU A 79 -4.55 2.01 10.46
N ILE A 80 -4.29 3.31 10.65
CA ILE A 80 -4.29 4.30 9.58
C ILE A 80 -2.86 4.70 9.21
N GLY A 81 -2.59 4.74 7.91
CA GLY A 81 -1.37 5.27 7.31
C GLY A 81 -1.68 6.29 6.22
N LEU A 82 -0.64 6.98 5.78
CA LEU A 82 -0.68 8.05 4.78
C LEU A 82 -0.38 7.49 3.38
N HIS A 83 -1.15 7.93 2.36
CA HIS A 83 -0.95 7.51 0.97
C HIS A 83 -0.87 8.69 -0.01
N SER A 84 -0.20 9.82 0.38
CA SER A 84 -0.25 11.08 -0.37
C SER A 84 -1.64 11.74 -0.33
N TYR A 85 -1.72 13.04 -0.62
CA TYR A 85 -3.00 13.71 -0.81
C TYR A 85 -3.53 13.51 -2.24
N GLY A 86 -2.68 13.77 -3.23
CA GLY A 86 -3.05 13.87 -4.64
C GLY A 86 -2.68 12.69 -5.51
N HIS A 87 -2.32 11.54 -4.92
CA HIS A 87 -1.92 10.31 -5.63
C HIS A 87 -0.85 10.53 -6.72
N GLN A 88 0.10 11.45 -6.44
CA GLN A 88 1.16 11.80 -7.38
C GLN A 88 2.38 10.90 -7.17
N LEU A 89 2.97 10.44 -8.27
CA LEU A 89 4.23 9.69 -8.18
C LEU A 89 5.37 10.59 -7.69
N ILE A 90 6.20 10.12 -6.75
CA ILE A 90 7.29 10.91 -6.14
C ILE A 90 8.18 11.55 -7.21
N TRP A 91 8.55 10.80 -8.26
CA TRP A 91 9.44 11.27 -9.32
C TRP A 91 8.81 12.28 -10.30
N GLN A 92 7.51 12.54 -10.19
CA GLN A 92 6.81 13.59 -10.94
C GLN A 92 6.69 14.89 -10.14
N GLN A 93 7.21 14.92 -8.93
CA GLN A 93 7.14 16.04 -8.01
C GLN A 93 8.53 16.59 -7.71
N THR A 94 8.61 17.88 -7.43
CA THR A 94 9.73 18.49 -6.72
C THR A 94 9.68 18.14 -5.24
N LYS A 95 10.79 18.34 -4.51
CA LYS A 95 10.85 18.13 -3.06
C LYS A 95 9.78 18.96 -2.32
N ASP A 96 9.55 20.19 -2.74
CA ASP A 96 8.58 21.10 -2.10
C ASP A 96 7.13 20.70 -2.42
N GLU A 97 6.84 20.25 -3.63
CA GLU A 97 5.51 19.73 -3.98
C GLU A 97 5.18 18.48 -3.18
N PHE A 98 6.13 17.55 -3.07
CA PHE A 98 5.97 16.35 -2.26
C PHE A 98 5.75 16.66 -0.78
N ARG A 99 6.54 17.63 -0.22
CA ARG A 99 6.35 18.10 1.17
C ARG A 99 4.96 18.68 1.39
N LYS A 100 4.47 19.51 0.48
CA LYS A 100 3.12 20.10 0.58
C LYS A 100 2.04 19.05 0.54
N ASP A 101 2.14 18.09 -0.39
CA ASP A 101 1.20 16.97 -0.53
C ASP A 101 1.18 16.11 0.75
N LEU A 102 2.35 15.74 1.27
CA LEU A 102 2.50 14.97 2.51
C LEU A 102 1.89 15.68 3.71
N LEU A 103 2.25 16.96 3.94
CA LEU A 103 1.76 17.74 5.08
C LEU A 103 0.24 17.97 4.99
N MET A 104 -0.30 18.13 3.80
CA MET A 104 -1.74 18.23 3.60
C MET A 104 -2.44 16.93 3.97
N ASN A 105 -1.89 15.78 3.57
CA ASN A 105 -2.43 14.47 3.95
C ASN A 105 -2.36 14.24 5.47
N ILE A 106 -1.21 14.51 6.09
CA ILE A 106 -1.03 14.42 7.56
C ILE A 106 -2.12 15.22 8.26
N ARG A 107 -2.25 16.51 7.91
CA ARG A 107 -3.22 17.40 8.54
C ARG A 107 -4.65 16.86 8.45
N ILE A 108 -5.08 16.44 7.26
CA ILE A 108 -6.45 15.96 7.04
C ILE A 108 -6.75 14.71 7.88
N LEU A 109 -5.81 13.75 7.92
CA LEU A 109 -6.02 12.53 8.68
C LEU A 109 -5.95 12.77 10.19
N GLU A 110 -4.97 13.53 10.66
CA GLU A 110 -4.83 13.84 12.09
C GLU A 110 -5.97 14.70 12.63
N ASP A 111 -6.49 15.66 11.84
CA ASP A 111 -7.67 16.44 12.20
C ASP A 111 -8.93 15.57 12.38
N GLN A 112 -9.08 14.50 11.59
CA GLN A 112 -10.20 13.56 11.70
C GLN A 112 -10.04 12.55 12.84
N LEU A 113 -8.81 12.14 13.14
CA LEU A 113 -8.51 11.07 14.08
C LEU A 113 -8.22 11.58 15.50
N GLY A 114 -7.71 12.80 15.66
CA GLY A 114 -7.27 13.35 16.94
C GLY A 114 -5.94 12.79 17.46
N TYR A 115 -5.22 12.03 16.66
CA TYR A 115 -3.89 11.50 16.99
C TYR A 115 -2.95 11.50 15.77
N LYS A 116 -1.64 11.36 16.02
CA LYS A 116 -0.61 11.39 14.97
C LYS A 116 -0.61 10.15 14.09
N VAL A 117 -0.39 10.37 12.79
CA VAL A 117 -0.23 9.31 11.78
C VAL A 117 1.20 9.36 11.25
N ASP A 118 1.98 8.33 11.51
CA ASP A 118 3.42 8.28 11.26
C ASP A 118 3.87 7.14 10.32
N LYS A 119 2.93 6.52 9.62
CA LYS A 119 3.20 5.50 8.61
C LYS A 119 2.88 6.03 7.22
N TYR A 120 3.75 5.74 6.26
CA TYR A 120 3.60 6.21 4.89
C TYR A 120 3.79 5.09 3.87
N ARG A 121 3.03 5.17 2.79
CA ARG A 121 3.25 4.40 1.56
C ARG A 121 3.10 5.31 0.35
N ALA A 122 4.10 5.29 -0.53
CA ALA A 122 4.08 6.06 -1.77
C ALA A 122 3.11 5.47 -2.81
N PRO A 123 2.28 6.28 -3.47
CA PRO A 123 1.47 5.86 -4.60
C PRO A 123 2.31 5.11 -5.64
N GLY A 124 1.81 3.94 -6.07
CA GLY A 124 2.46 3.09 -7.05
C GLY A 124 3.88 2.64 -6.68
N PHE A 125 4.23 2.62 -5.39
CA PHE A 125 5.60 2.32 -4.92
C PHE A 125 6.65 3.15 -5.65
N SER A 126 6.37 4.44 -5.82
CA SER A 126 7.09 5.33 -6.74
C SER A 126 8.45 5.83 -6.25
N LEU A 127 8.93 5.33 -5.11
CA LEU A 127 10.28 5.60 -4.64
C LEU A 127 11.31 4.97 -5.58
N LYS A 128 12.31 5.75 -5.97
CA LYS A 128 13.44 5.35 -6.86
C LYS A 128 14.75 5.86 -6.29
N ARG A 129 15.89 5.30 -6.74
CA ARG A 129 17.22 5.82 -6.34
C ARG A 129 17.41 7.33 -6.59
N LYS A 130 16.77 7.87 -7.62
CA LYS A 130 16.86 9.32 -7.95
C LYS A 130 15.98 10.20 -7.05
N THR A 131 15.09 9.61 -6.27
CA THR A 131 14.13 10.33 -5.43
C THR A 131 14.28 9.98 -3.95
N LEU A 132 15.45 9.52 -3.52
CA LEU A 132 15.73 9.21 -2.11
C LEU A 132 15.59 10.42 -1.18
N TRP A 133 15.64 11.64 -1.73
CA TRP A 133 15.31 12.87 -1.01
C TRP A 133 13.90 12.85 -0.38
N ALA A 134 13.01 11.98 -0.86
CA ALA A 134 11.69 11.81 -0.27
C ALA A 134 11.78 11.23 1.16
N LEU A 135 12.76 10.37 1.44
CA LEU A 135 13.01 9.84 2.79
C LEU A 135 13.38 10.95 3.79
N ASP A 136 14.16 11.96 3.32
CA ASP A 136 14.46 13.13 4.15
C ASP A 136 13.18 13.86 4.51
N VAL A 137 12.30 14.10 3.52
CA VAL A 137 11.02 14.82 3.73
C VAL A 137 10.08 14.04 4.64
N LEU A 138 10.02 12.72 4.50
CA LEU A 138 9.23 11.86 5.39
C LEU A 138 9.71 11.99 6.84
N ALA A 139 11.03 11.85 7.07
CA ALA A 139 11.62 11.97 8.41
C ALA A 139 11.43 13.38 9.00
N GLU A 140 11.66 14.44 8.21
CA GLU A 140 11.44 15.85 8.61
C GLU A 140 9.96 16.11 9.01
N ALA A 141 9.02 15.40 8.40
CA ALA A 141 7.58 15.48 8.70
C ALA A 141 7.14 14.62 9.90
N GLY A 142 8.07 13.86 10.52
CA GLY A 142 7.78 13.00 11.66
C GLY A 142 7.28 11.61 11.31
N ILE A 143 7.40 11.18 10.06
CA ILE A 143 7.14 9.79 9.65
C ILE A 143 8.24 8.91 10.23
N THR A 144 7.85 7.85 10.91
CA THR A 144 8.77 6.88 11.52
C THR A 144 8.89 5.59 10.72
N THR A 145 7.84 5.26 9.94
CA THR A 145 7.75 4.00 9.22
C THR A 145 7.33 4.23 7.77
N ASP A 146 8.12 3.71 6.84
CA ASP A 146 7.84 3.70 5.41
C ASP A 146 7.52 2.27 4.91
N ALA A 147 6.64 2.15 3.95
CA ALA A 147 6.28 0.90 3.30
C ALA A 147 6.26 1.08 1.76
N SER A 148 7.17 1.92 1.25
CA SER A 148 7.20 2.33 -0.15
C SER A 148 8.20 1.57 -1.01
N ILE A 149 9.18 0.87 -0.41
CA ILE A 149 10.23 0.22 -1.20
C ILE A 149 9.69 -1.07 -1.85
N PHE A 150 9.78 -1.08 -3.17
CA PHE A 150 9.53 -2.26 -3.99
C PHE A 150 10.88 -2.78 -4.50
N PRO A 151 11.41 -3.90 -3.97
CA PRO A 151 12.78 -4.35 -4.23
C PRO A 151 12.90 -5.14 -5.55
N SER A 152 12.22 -4.69 -6.58
CA SER A 152 12.24 -5.22 -7.94
C SER A 152 11.90 -4.12 -8.94
N ILE A 153 11.88 -4.45 -10.23
CA ILE A 153 11.38 -3.55 -11.26
C ILE A 153 9.86 -3.43 -11.11
N HIS A 154 9.37 -2.19 -11.01
CA HIS A 154 7.95 -1.88 -10.96
C HIS A 154 7.60 -0.79 -11.99
N ALA A 155 6.35 -0.80 -12.48
CA ALA A 155 5.91 0.13 -13.54
C ALA A 155 6.11 1.60 -13.17
N HIS A 156 5.88 1.95 -11.90
CA HIS A 156 5.89 3.33 -11.41
C HIS A 156 7.09 3.66 -10.52
N GLY A 157 7.84 2.66 -10.06
CA GLY A 157 8.94 2.88 -9.11
C GLY A 157 9.87 1.69 -8.97
N GLY A 158 10.23 1.44 -7.72
CA GLY A 158 11.07 0.30 -7.35
C GLY A 158 12.55 0.60 -7.30
N ILE A 159 13.22 -0.15 -6.43
CA ILE A 159 14.68 -0.12 -6.23
C ILE A 159 15.20 -1.56 -6.36
N PRO A 160 15.48 -2.05 -7.60
CA PRO A 160 15.91 -3.44 -7.82
C PRO A 160 17.21 -3.82 -7.09
N SER A 161 18.03 -2.83 -6.78
CA SER A 161 19.28 -3.01 -6.01
C SER A 161 19.05 -3.06 -4.49
N PHE A 162 17.82 -2.89 -4.00
CA PHE A 162 17.52 -3.03 -2.58
C PHE A 162 17.67 -4.50 -2.17
N SER A 163 18.53 -4.74 -1.20
CA SER A 163 18.97 -6.10 -0.85
C SER A 163 18.16 -6.76 0.26
N CYS A 164 17.33 -5.98 0.97
CA CYS A 164 16.53 -6.50 2.07
C CYS A 164 15.16 -6.99 1.59
N ASN A 165 14.73 -8.14 2.08
CA ASN A 165 13.43 -8.76 1.80
C ASN A 165 12.64 -9.01 3.09
N SER A 166 12.87 -8.17 4.09
CA SER A 166 12.25 -8.20 5.42
C SER A 166 12.26 -6.80 6.01
N PRO A 167 11.56 -6.53 7.12
CA PRO A 167 11.67 -5.25 7.81
C PRO A 167 13.11 -4.91 8.15
N CYS A 168 13.50 -3.65 7.90
CA CYS A 168 14.87 -3.18 8.09
C CYS A 168 14.89 -1.68 8.44
N LEU A 169 16.04 -1.19 8.87
CA LEU A 169 16.27 0.24 9.04
C LEU A 169 16.90 0.80 7.76
N VAL A 170 16.35 1.90 7.26
CA VAL A 170 16.91 2.62 6.11
C VAL A 170 17.53 3.91 6.61
N GLU A 171 18.83 4.08 6.36
CA GLU A 171 19.58 5.30 6.65
C GLU A 171 19.80 6.11 5.37
N HIS A 172 19.42 7.37 5.39
CA HIS A 172 19.70 8.34 4.35
C HIS A 172 19.99 9.71 4.94
N LYS A 173 21.15 10.30 4.64
CA LYS A 173 21.58 11.64 5.08
C LYS A 173 21.37 11.94 6.57
N GLY A 174 21.61 10.97 7.44
CA GLY A 174 21.49 11.12 8.90
C GLY A 174 20.09 10.87 9.46
N TYR A 175 19.10 10.62 8.62
CA TYR A 175 17.79 10.14 9.04
C TYR A 175 17.74 8.62 9.03
N THR A 176 16.97 8.05 9.94
CA THR A 176 16.68 6.61 10.01
C THR A 176 15.18 6.39 10.02
N LEU A 177 14.71 5.57 9.08
CA LEU A 177 13.31 5.16 8.99
C LEU A 177 13.22 3.64 9.12
N LYS A 178 12.15 3.17 9.75
CA LYS A 178 11.76 1.76 9.68
C LYS A 178 11.15 1.52 8.30
N GLU A 179 11.68 0.56 7.58
CA GLU A 179 11.16 0.19 6.26
C GLU A 179 10.54 -1.19 6.29
N PHE A 180 9.34 -1.28 5.76
CA PHE A 180 8.63 -2.53 5.53
C PHE A 180 8.47 -2.76 4.02
N PRO A 181 9.51 -3.24 3.34
CA PRO A 181 9.49 -3.35 1.88
C PRO A 181 8.48 -4.40 1.42
N ILE A 182 8.00 -4.28 0.17
CA ILE A 182 7.26 -5.37 -0.45
C ILE A 182 8.17 -6.60 -0.54
N ASN A 183 7.68 -7.72 -0.04
CA ASN A 183 8.42 -8.97 -0.13
C ASN A 183 8.38 -9.56 -1.54
N TYR A 184 9.43 -10.29 -1.87
CA TYR A 184 9.49 -11.08 -3.10
C TYR A 184 9.92 -12.53 -2.80
N THR A 185 9.55 -13.42 -3.68
CA THR A 185 10.11 -14.76 -3.76
C THR A 185 11.00 -14.87 -4.99
N SER A 186 11.90 -15.83 -5.02
CA SER A 186 12.71 -16.11 -6.21
C SER A 186 12.13 -17.30 -6.95
N LEU A 187 11.74 -17.09 -8.20
CA LEU A 187 11.31 -18.15 -9.10
C LEU A 187 12.27 -18.19 -10.31
N CYS A 188 13.02 -19.28 -10.45
CA CYS A 188 14.03 -19.44 -11.50
C CYS A 188 15.03 -18.25 -11.56
N GLY A 189 15.44 -17.74 -10.42
CA GLY A 189 16.37 -16.58 -10.31
C GLY A 189 15.72 -15.20 -10.51
N VAL A 190 14.41 -15.15 -10.80
CA VAL A 190 13.68 -13.88 -10.99
C VAL A 190 12.93 -13.52 -9.71
N ARG A 191 13.10 -12.28 -9.24
CA ARG A 191 12.30 -11.74 -8.12
C ARG A 191 10.83 -11.62 -8.52
N THR A 192 9.98 -12.31 -7.81
CA THR A 192 8.55 -12.43 -8.11
C THR A 192 7.74 -11.99 -6.91
N VAL A 193 6.78 -11.10 -7.12
CA VAL A 193 5.81 -10.65 -6.11
C VAL A 193 4.53 -11.45 -6.27
N PHE A 194 3.89 -11.78 -5.16
CA PHE A 194 2.64 -12.57 -5.14
C PHE A 194 1.60 -12.03 -4.17
N SER A 195 1.99 -11.09 -3.29
CA SER A 195 1.27 -10.72 -2.08
C SER A 195 0.34 -9.51 -2.24
N GLY A 196 0.00 -9.09 -3.45
CA GLY A 196 -0.95 -7.99 -3.59
C GLY A 196 -1.32 -7.60 -5.01
N GLY A 197 -2.38 -6.80 -5.11
CA GLY A 197 -2.89 -6.23 -6.36
C GLY A 197 -3.08 -7.25 -7.48
N GLY A 198 -2.75 -6.87 -8.70
CA GLY A 198 -2.85 -7.73 -9.87
C GLY A 198 -1.97 -8.99 -9.82
N TYR A 199 -0.87 -8.97 -9.06
CA TYR A 199 -0.05 -10.18 -8.88
C TYR A 199 -0.79 -11.26 -8.10
N PHE A 200 -1.44 -10.90 -6.99
CA PHE A 200 -2.25 -11.83 -6.19
C PHE A 200 -3.40 -12.43 -7.02
N ARG A 201 -4.04 -11.63 -7.84
CA ARG A 201 -5.13 -12.08 -8.71
C ARG A 201 -4.64 -13.03 -9.82
N LEU A 202 -3.43 -12.78 -10.34
CA LEU A 202 -2.83 -13.58 -11.41
C LEU A 202 -2.40 -14.98 -10.95
N TRP A 203 -1.82 -15.08 -9.73
CA TRP A 203 -1.30 -16.36 -9.25
C TRP A 203 -2.42 -17.33 -8.85
N PRO A 204 -2.33 -18.63 -9.23
CA PRO A 204 -3.17 -19.67 -8.66
C PRO A 204 -2.99 -19.73 -7.14
N TYR A 205 -4.07 -20.00 -6.39
CA TYR A 205 -4.00 -20.03 -4.93
C TYR A 205 -2.95 -21.02 -4.37
N LYS A 206 -2.79 -22.18 -4.99
CA LYS A 206 -1.74 -23.15 -4.61
C LYS A 206 -0.34 -22.55 -4.63
N SER A 207 -0.05 -21.69 -5.60
CA SER A 207 1.24 -20.98 -5.69
C SER A 207 1.36 -19.92 -4.61
N ILE A 208 0.29 -19.17 -4.33
CA ILE A 208 0.25 -18.18 -3.23
C ILE A 208 0.51 -18.88 -1.89
N SER A 209 -0.19 -19.97 -1.61
CA SER A 209 -0.03 -20.76 -0.38
C SER A 209 1.41 -21.29 -0.24
N TYR A 210 1.97 -21.86 -1.31
CA TYR A 210 3.36 -22.33 -1.32
C TYR A 210 4.37 -21.21 -1.02
N PHE A 211 4.23 -20.06 -1.66
CA PHE A 211 5.10 -18.90 -1.42
C PHE A 211 4.93 -18.36 0.00
N THR A 212 3.69 -18.33 0.52
CA THR A 212 3.38 -17.92 1.89
C THR A 212 4.08 -18.78 2.93
N GLN A 213 4.07 -20.09 2.75
CA GLN A 213 4.73 -21.03 3.66
C GLN A 213 6.27 -20.87 3.66
N LYS A 214 6.84 -20.49 2.53
CA LYS A 214 8.29 -20.31 2.38
C LYS A 214 8.78 -18.92 2.78
N SER A 215 7.89 -17.96 2.96
CA SER A 215 8.26 -16.56 3.27
C SER A 215 8.21 -16.31 4.77
N PRO A 216 9.33 -15.92 5.41
CA PRO A 216 9.34 -15.52 6.81
C PRO A 216 8.69 -14.16 7.04
N TYR A 217 8.54 -13.38 5.98
CA TYR A 217 7.92 -12.05 5.97
C TYR A 217 7.05 -11.86 4.74
N ILE A 218 5.87 -11.26 4.93
CA ILE A 218 4.96 -10.87 3.88
C ILE A 218 4.41 -9.48 4.18
N MET A 219 4.53 -8.57 3.21
CA MET A 219 3.81 -7.31 3.13
C MET A 219 2.80 -7.43 2.00
N SER A 220 1.52 -7.52 2.33
CA SER A 220 0.48 -7.49 1.30
C SER A 220 0.10 -6.06 0.93
N TYR A 221 -0.48 -5.87 -0.24
CA TYR A 221 -1.09 -4.61 -0.64
C TYR A 221 -2.28 -4.87 -1.55
N PHE A 222 -3.40 -4.31 -1.21
CA PHE A 222 -4.64 -4.42 -1.97
C PHE A 222 -5.30 -3.05 -2.07
N HIS A 223 -6.21 -2.90 -3.01
CA HIS A 223 -7.05 -1.72 -3.15
C HIS A 223 -8.51 -2.15 -3.05
N PRO A 224 -9.43 -1.30 -2.61
CA PRO A 224 -10.86 -1.63 -2.58
C PRO A 224 -11.39 -2.12 -3.94
N HIS A 225 -10.89 -1.54 -5.02
CA HIS A 225 -11.28 -1.93 -6.38
C HIS A 225 -10.73 -3.31 -6.83
N ASP A 226 -9.77 -3.92 -6.12
CA ASP A 226 -9.34 -5.30 -6.38
C ASP A 226 -10.45 -6.33 -6.08
N PHE A 227 -11.48 -5.92 -5.32
CA PHE A 227 -12.61 -6.75 -4.88
C PHE A 227 -13.96 -6.23 -5.37
N ASP A 228 -13.98 -5.27 -6.29
CA ASP A 228 -15.18 -4.66 -6.84
C ASP A 228 -15.45 -5.17 -8.26
N LEU A 229 -16.31 -6.17 -8.40
CA LEU A 229 -16.69 -6.75 -9.70
C LEU A 229 -17.46 -5.77 -10.58
N ASP A 230 -18.20 -4.84 -9.97
CA ASP A 230 -19.07 -3.90 -10.65
C ASP A 230 -18.39 -2.58 -10.99
N GLN A 231 -17.06 -2.48 -10.76
CA GLN A 231 -16.33 -1.27 -11.07
C GLN A 231 -16.36 -0.95 -12.57
N PRO A 232 -16.55 0.32 -12.95
CA PRO A 232 -16.53 0.70 -14.35
C PRO A 232 -15.16 0.47 -15.00
N VAL A 233 -15.18 0.09 -16.28
CA VAL A 233 -13.95 -0.08 -17.05
C VAL A 233 -13.46 1.27 -17.60
N LEU A 234 -12.27 1.70 -17.17
CA LEU A 234 -11.65 2.93 -17.64
C LEU A 234 -11.40 2.88 -19.15
N LYS A 235 -11.82 3.96 -19.83
CA LYS A 235 -11.53 4.18 -21.25
C LYS A 235 -10.05 4.55 -21.45
N GLY A 236 -9.51 4.21 -22.63
CA GLY A 236 -8.15 4.62 -23.03
C GLY A 236 -7.02 3.75 -22.48
N LEU A 237 -7.31 2.65 -21.78
CA LEU A 237 -6.31 1.68 -21.38
C LEU A 237 -5.91 0.79 -22.58
N SER A 238 -4.60 0.51 -22.73
CA SER A 238 -4.14 -0.54 -23.65
C SER A 238 -4.64 -1.92 -23.20
N HIS A 239 -4.71 -2.88 -24.11
CA HIS A 239 -5.16 -4.25 -23.82
C HIS A 239 -4.39 -4.88 -22.65
N PHE A 240 -3.08 -4.70 -22.61
CA PHE A 240 -2.24 -5.22 -21.52
C PHE A 240 -2.55 -4.55 -20.16
N ARG A 241 -2.75 -3.22 -20.15
CA ARG A 241 -3.14 -2.51 -18.92
C ARG A 241 -4.54 -2.89 -18.46
N LYS A 242 -5.47 -3.06 -19.40
CA LYS A 242 -6.82 -3.54 -19.12
C LYS A 242 -6.79 -4.95 -18.51
N PHE A 243 -6.01 -5.87 -19.10
CA PHE A 243 -5.81 -7.20 -18.55
C PHE A 243 -5.28 -7.13 -17.11
N ARG A 244 -4.21 -6.38 -16.85
CA ARG A 244 -3.65 -6.25 -15.49
C ARG A 244 -4.61 -5.64 -14.48
N ALA A 245 -5.47 -4.72 -14.91
CA ALA A 245 -6.42 -4.03 -14.04
C ALA A 245 -7.60 -4.91 -13.64
N TYR A 246 -8.11 -5.73 -14.57
CA TYR A 246 -9.42 -6.38 -14.40
C TYR A 246 -9.38 -7.92 -14.38
N TYR A 247 -8.24 -8.54 -14.73
CA TYR A 247 -8.11 -9.99 -14.68
C TYR A 247 -8.20 -10.54 -13.26
N GLY A 248 -8.99 -11.59 -13.07
CA GLY A 248 -9.11 -12.35 -11.83
C GLY A 248 -9.79 -11.59 -10.69
N LEU A 249 -10.61 -10.59 -10.99
CA LEU A 249 -11.43 -9.91 -9.98
C LEU A 249 -12.47 -10.84 -9.37
N ASP A 250 -13.05 -11.72 -10.16
CA ASP A 250 -14.07 -12.69 -9.78
C ASP A 250 -13.61 -13.66 -8.68
N ASP A 251 -12.34 -14.03 -8.69
CA ASP A 251 -11.73 -14.92 -7.71
C ASP A 251 -11.02 -14.20 -6.56
N ALA A 252 -10.81 -12.90 -6.65
CA ALA A 252 -9.93 -12.16 -5.74
C ALA A 252 -10.37 -12.27 -4.28
N GLN A 253 -11.65 -12.06 -4.01
CA GLN A 253 -12.20 -12.12 -2.66
C GLN A 253 -12.11 -13.52 -2.07
N LEU A 254 -12.46 -14.55 -2.83
CA LEU A 254 -12.37 -15.95 -2.40
C LEU A 254 -10.93 -16.36 -2.10
N LYS A 255 -9.98 -15.92 -2.92
CA LYS A 255 -8.55 -16.15 -2.68
C LYS A 255 -8.08 -15.47 -1.39
N LEU A 256 -8.51 -14.21 -1.15
CA LEU A 256 -8.14 -13.48 0.06
C LEU A 256 -8.78 -14.14 1.30
N GLU A 257 -10.07 -14.51 1.23
CA GLU A 257 -10.77 -15.18 2.32
C GLU A 257 -10.04 -16.47 2.72
N ARG A 258 -9.70 -17.27 1.74
CA ARG A 258 -8.94 -18.49 1.98
C ARG A 258 -7.56 -18.20 2.58
N TRP A 259 -6.87 -17.19 2.08
CA TRP A 259 -5.52 -16.84 2.54
C TRP A 259 -5.48 -16.39 3.99
N ILE A 260 -6.41 -15.52 4.40
CA ILE A 260 -6.49 -15.05 5.81
C ILE A 260 -7.11 -16.07 6.75
N SER A 261 -7.83 -17.08 6.24
CA SER A 261 -8.32 -18.22 7.04
C SER A 261 -7.23 -19.25 7.30
N GLU A 262 -6.30 -19.44 6.36
CA GLU A 262 -5.20 -20.41 6.50
C GLU A 262 -3.98 -19.81 7.21
N TYR A 263 -3.80 -18.46 7.17
CA TYR A 263 -2.63 -17.78 7.70
C TYR A 263 -3.03 -16.56 8.54
N LEU A 264 -2.42 -16.45 9.72
CA LEU A 264 -2.63 -15.28 10.58
C LEU A 264 -1.90 -14.07 10.01
N PHE A 265 -2.64 -12.98 9.85
CA PHE A 265 -2.13 -11.66 9.48
C PHE A 265 -2.29 -10.66 10.62
N THR A 266 -1.59 -9.55 10.52
CA THR A 266 -1.66 -8.44 11.47
C THR A 266 -1.55 -7.11 10.73
N ASP A 267 -1.80 -6.00 11.42
CA ASP A 267 -1.47 -4.65 10.93
C ASP A 267 0.02 -4.34 11.10
N LEU A 268 0.46 -3.23 10.51
CA LEU A 268 1.85 -2.78 10.53
C LEU A 268 2.29 -2.38 11.94
N HIS A 269 1.42 -1.73 12.73
CA HIS A 269 1.71 -1.32 14.09
C HIS A 269 2.01 -2.51 15.01
N THR A 270 1.18 -3.55 14.93
CA THR A 270 1.39 -4.78 15.69
C THR A 270 2.67 -5.48 15.25
N ALA A 271 2.94 -5.52 13.94
CA ALA A 271 4.19 -6.07 13.42
C ALA A 271 5.40 -5.27 13.89
N ASP A 272 5.35 -3.93 13.85
CA ASP A 272 6.41 -3.02 14.29
C ASP A 272 6.78 -3.24 15.75
N LYS A 273 5.79 -3.41 16.64
CA LYS A 273 6.00 -3.68 18.06
C LYS A 273 6.67 -5.03 18.34
N ASN A 274 6.47 -6.01 17.48
CA ASN A 274 7.01 -7.36 17.66
C ASN A 274 8.39 -7.56 17.03
N ILE A 275 8.93 -6.56 16.35
CA ILE A 275 10.26 -6.61 15.74
C ILE A 275 11.30 -6.06 16.71
N ASP A 276 12.37 -6.82 16.92
CA ASP A 276 13.57 -6.32 17.61
C ASP A 276 14.41 -5.48 16.66
N TRP A 277 14.17 -4.18 16.67
CA TRP A 277 14.85 -3.21 15.82
C TRP A 277 16.33 -3.03 16.16
N SER A 278 16.78 -3.43 17.36
CA SER A 278 18.20 -3.36 17.74
C SER A 278 19.06 -4.34 16.94
N ASN A 279 18.45 -5.42 16.46
CA ASN A 279 19.08 -6.45 15.62
C ASN A 279 18.64 -6.37 14.14
N ALA A 280 17.88 -5.34 13.76
CA ALA A 280 17.43 -5.18 12.38
C ALA A 280 18.61 -4.81 11.45
N GLN A 281 18.53 -5.31 10.21
CA GLN A 281 19.51 -4.94 9.19
C GLN A 281 19.40 -3.43 8.87
N ILE A 282 20.55 -2.75 8.81
CA ILE A 282 20.63 -1.34 8.40
C ILE A 282 21.04 -1.28 6.93
N ILE A 283 20.24 -0.61 6.12
CA ILE A 283 20.50 -0.37 4.70
C ILE A 283 20.78 1.12 4.49
N LYS A 284 21.99 1.44 4.05
CA LYS A 284 22.37 2.81 3.68
C LYS A 284 22.03 3.08 2.21
N LEU A 285 21.22 4.12 1.96
CA LEU A 285 20.76 4.50 0.63
C LEU A 285 21.36 5.84 0.15
#